data_89ac320fa72ca6abc5e1bde1f4e0319d
#
_entry.id   89ac320fa72ca6abc5e1bde1f4e0319d
#
_cell.length_a   1.000
_cell.length_b   1.000
_cell.length_c   1.000
_cell.angle_alpha   90.00
_cell.angle_beta   90.00
_cell.angle_gamma   90.00
#
_symmetry.space_group_name_H-M   'P 1'
#
loop_
_entity.id
_entity.type
_entity.pdbx_description
1 polymer ?
#
loop_
_entity_poly.entity_id
_entity_poly.type
_entity_poly.pdbx_seq_one_letter_code
_entity_poly.pdbx_strand_id
1 'polypeptide(L)'
;MERGFFQPTTSTKMKNQLRSAITTVGRRMAGARSLWRANGMKKEQMGMPVIGIANSFTQMVPGHVHLHEIGQYVKQLIEEQGCFAAEFNTIAIDDGIAMGHDGMLYSLPSRDIIADSVEYMANAHKVDALVCISNCDKITPGMLMASMRLNIPTVFVSGGPMEAGQFRGRGADLIDAMVLSADENC
;
A
#
# COMPACT_ATOMS: atom_id res chain seq x y z
N MET A 1 -21.46 16.38 21.63
CA MET A 1 -21.03 15.09 21.07
C MET A 1 -19.55 14.93 21.42
N GLU A 2 -19.30 14.25 22.52
CA GLU A 2 -17.94 13.95 22.95
C GLU A 2 -17.40 12.83 22.07
N ARG A 3 -16.30 13.12 21.36
CA ARG A 3 -15.55 12.10 20.63
C ARG A 3 -14.80 11.30 21.68
N GLY A 4 -15.23 10.06 21.91
CA GLY A 4 -14.51 9.12 22.74
C GLY A 4 -13.14 8.85 22.14
N PHE A 5 -12.11 9.46 22.71
CA PHE A 5 -10.72 9.12 22.44
C PHE A 5 -10.48 7.69 22.88
N PHE A 6 -10.06 6.86 21.97
CA PHE A 6 -9.54 5.53 22.23
C PHE A 6 -8.30 5.70 23.11
N GLN A 7 -8.45 5.48 24.42
CA GLN A 7 -7.30 5.42 25.32
C GLN A 7 -6.62 4.06 25.12
N PRO A 8 -5.36 4.01 24.67
CA PRO A 8 -4.65 2.76 24.56
C PRO A 8 -4.43 2.20 25.98
N THR A 9 -5.18 1.20 26.36
CA THR A 9 -4.88 0.37 27.53
C THR A 9 -3.62 -0.43 27.21
N THR A 10 -2.44 0.17 27.43
CA THR A 10 -1.15 -0.48 27.29
C THR A 10 -0.91 -1.46 28.43
N SER A 11 -1.66 -2.54 28.45
CA SER A 11 -1.35 -3.69 29.27
C SER A 11 -0.12 -4.39 28.68
N THR A 12 0.84 -4.74 29.51
CA THR A 12 2.01 -5.56 29.17
C THR A 12 1.62 -6.83 28.39
N LYS A 13 0.41 -7.32 28.60
CA LYS A 13 -0.18 -8.49 27.92
C LYS A 13 -0.46 -8.27 26.44
N MET A 14 -0.81 -7.05 25.99
CA MET A 14 -1.00 -6.73 24.56
C MET A 14 0.34 -6.65 23.80
N LYS A 15 1.40 -6.14 24.45
CA LYS A 15 2.73 -6.06 23.84
C LYS A 15 3.31 -7.42 23.44
N ASN A 16 2.97 -8.48 24.17
CA ASN A 16 3.40 -9.85 23.88
C ASN A 16 2.56 -10.55 22.80
N GLN A 17 1.44 -9.95 22.36
CA GLN A 17 0.57 -10.49 21.31
C GLN A 17 0.86 -9.91 19.92
N LEU A 18 1.63 -8.81 19.83
CA LEU A 18 2.01 -8.20 18.57
C LEU A 18 3.04 -9.08 17.84
N ARG A 19 2.85 -9.27 16.55
CA ARG A 19 3.82 -9.97 15.68
C ARG A 19 5.17 -9.26 15.70
N SER A 20 5.14 -7.92 15.64
CA SER A 20 6.34 -7.06 15.66
C SER A 20 7.12 -7.11 16.97
N ALA A 21 6.53 -7.60 18.05
CA ALA A 21 7.23 -7.69 19.34
C ALA A 21 8.54 -8.48 19.25
N ILE A 22 8.60 -9.48 18.36
CA ILE A 22 9.81 -10.27 18.13
C ILE A 22 10.99 -9.41 17.63
N THR A 23 10.75 -8.30 16.97
CA THR A 23 11.79 -7.41 16.44
C THR A 23 11.95 -6.11 17.21
N THR A 24 10.93 -5.72 17.99
CA THR A 24 10.88 -4.43 18.69
C THR A 24 11.10 -4.51 20.19
N VAL A 25 11.06 -5.72 20.79
CA VAL A 25 11.16 -5.90 22.24
C VAL A 25 12.27 -6.90 22.58
N GLY A 26 12.84 -6.75 23.79
CA GLY A 26 13.79 -7.69 24.38
C GLY A 26 15.23 -7.49 23.96
N ARG A 27 16.16 -7.89 24.88
CA ARG A 27 17.59 -7.64 24.72
C ARG A 27 18.19 -8.38 23.51
N ARG A 28 17.74 -9.59 23.24
CA ARG A 28 18.21 -10.44 22.13
C ARG A 28 18.09 -9.77 20.76
N MET A 29 17.07 -8.91 20.58
CA MET A 29 16.77 -8.25 19.30
C MET A 29 17.30 -6.80 19.24
N ALA A 30 18.40 -6.51 19.95
CA ALA A 30 19.03 -5.19 19.95
C ALA A 30 19.44 -4.75 18.52
N GLY A 31 19.94 -5.67 17.69
CA GLY A 31 20.28 -5.40 16.29
C GLY A 31 19.06 -4.97 15.47
N ALA A 32 17.95 -5.72 15.54
CA ALA A 32 16.71 -5.36 14.85
C ALA A 32 16.18 -3.99 15.30
N ARG A 33 16.21 -3.72 16.62
CA ARG A 33 15.78 -2.42 17.15
C ARG A 33 16.67 -1.26 16.68
N SER A 34 17.97 -1.48 16.53
CA SER A 34 18.86 -0.43 15.99
C SER A 34 18.52 -0.09 14.54
N LEU A 35 18.17 -1.08 13.73
CA LEU A 35 17.73 -0.88 12.35
C LEU A 35 16.36 -0.18 12.29
N TRP A 36 15.40 -0.56 13.13
CA TRP A 36 14.15 0.17 13.25
C TRP A 36 14.35 1.64 13.65
N ARG A 37 15.31 1.89 14.56
CA ARG A 37 15.70 3.26 14.93
C ARG A 37 16.30 4.02 13.75
N ALA A 38 17.16 3.39 12.96
CA ALA A 38 17.73 3.97 11.75
C ALA A 38 16.65 4.32 10.71
N ASN A 39 15.56 3.54 10.66
CA ASN A 39 14.40 3.80 9.82
C ASN A 39 13.44 4.87 10.40
N GLY A 40 13.79 5.52 11.51
CA GLY A 40 13.00 6.61 12.10
C GLY A 40 12.05 6.20 13.23
N MET A 41 11.97 4.93 13.61
CA MET A 41 11.15 4.51 14.75
C MET A 41 11.61 5.20 16.04
N LYS A 42 10.72 5.90 16.72
CA LYS A 42 10.99 6.58 17.97
C LYS A 42 11.06 5.58 19.14
N LYS A 43 11.69 6.00 20.24
CA LYS A 43 11.81 5.15 21.44
C LYS A 43 10.44 4.76 22.00
N GLU A 44 9.49 5.67 21.95
CA GLU A 44 8.14 5.52 22.47
C GLU A 44 7.32 4.53 21.63
N GLN A 45 7.67 4.35 20.36
CA GLN A 45 7.04 3.42 19.42
C GLN A 45 7.57 1.97 19.57
N MET A 46 8.66 1.75 20.30
CA MET A 46 9.18 0.41 20.55
C MET A 46 8.17 -0.43 21.36
N GLY A 47 7.76 -1.55 20.76
CA GLY A 47 6.72 -2.42 21.34
C GLY A 47 5.29 -1.92 21.14
N MET A 48 5.10 -0.86 20.35
CA MET A 48 3.81 -0.47 19.78
C MET A 48 3.59 -1.20 18.45
N PRO A 49 2.36 -1.21 17.91
CA PRO A 49 2.10 -1.84 16.63
C PRO A 49 2.97 -1.27 15.49
N VAL A 50 3.46 -2.16 14.63
CA VAL A 50 4.12 -1.82 13.37
C VAL A 50 3.12 -2.05 12.25
N ILE A 51 2.73 -0.98 11.58
CA ILE A 51 1.76 -1.01 10.49
C ILE A 51 2.53 -0.93 9.16
N GLY A 52 2.37 -1.94 8.32
CA GLY A 52 2.89 -1.90 6.95
C GLY A 52 1.94 -1.10 6.06
N ILE A 53 2.48 -0.24 5.22
CA ILE A 53 1.72 0.42 4.15
C ILE A 53 2.22 -0.19 2.84
N ALA A 54 1.42 -1.09 2.24
CA ALA A 54 1.68 -1.65 0.93
C ALA A 54 1.11 -0.71 -0.12
N ASN A 55 1.98 0.05 -0.79
CA ASN A 55 1.60 1.01 -1.83
C ASN A 55 1.90 0.44 -3.22
N SER A 56 1.20 0.91 -4.23
CA SER A 56 1.43 0.60 -5.64
C SER A 56 1.74 1.83 -6.48
N PHE A 57 2.30 2.85 -5.87
CA PHE A 57 2.77 4.04 -6.56
C PHE A 57 3.69 3.69 -7.73
N THR A 58 3.46 4.31 -8.87
CA THR A 58 4.37 4.33 -10.02
C THR A 58 4.02 5.48 -10.94
N GLN A 59 5.00 5.99 -11.67
CA GLN A 59 4.80 6.98 -12.73
C GLN A 59 4.41 6.32 -14.07
N MET A 60 4.37 4.99 -14.14
CA MET A 60 3.99 4.24 -15.33
C MET A 60 2.49 3.98 -15.44
N VAL A 61 1.71 4.29 -14.39
CA VAL A 61 0.26 4.11 -14.34
C VAL A 61 -0.37 5.43 -13.95
N PRO A 62 -1.12 6.12 -14.82
CA PRO A 62 -1.68 7.44 -14.52
C PRO A 62 -2.52 7.48 -13.25
N GLY A 63 -3.32 6.43 -13.00
CA GLY A 63 -4.13 6.30 -11.79
C GLY A 63 -3.33 6.00 -10.51
N HIS A 64 -1.99 5.86 -10.58
CA HIS A 64 -1.14 5.54 -9.44
C HIS A 64 -0.14 6.64 -9.08
N VAL A 65 0.01 7.68 -9.89
CA VAL A 65 1.00 8.74 -9.67
C VAL A 65 0.82 9.44 -8.33
N HIS A 66 -0.41 9.70 -7.93
CA HIS A 66 -0.76 10.39 -6.68
C HIS A 66 -0.74 9.48 -5.44
N LEU A 67 -0.60 8.17 -5.61
CA LEU A 67 -0.62 7.23 -4.48
C LEU A 67 0.57 7.41 -3.53
N HIS A 68 1.67 8.00 -4.00
CA HIS A 68 2.78 8.37 -3.13
C HIS A 68 2.35 9.37 -2.05
N GLU A 69 1.65 10.42 -2.43
CA GLU A 69 1.16 11.43 -1.48
C GLU A 69 0.15 10.84 -0.49
N ILE A 70 -0.74 9.97 -0.98
CA ILE A 70 -1.69 9.23 -0.13
C ILE A 70 -0.92 8.37 0.87
N GLY A 71 0.12 7.66 0.44
CA GLY A 71 0.95 6.83 1.31
C GLY A 71 1.60 7.63 2.44
N GLN A 72 2.17 8.79 2.12
CA GLN A 72 2.78 9.67 3.12
C GLN A 72 1.74 10.25 4.09
N TYR A 73 0.56 10.61 3.60
CA TYR A 73 -0.53 11.10 4.45
C TYR A 73 -1.04 10.00 5.41
N VAL A 74 -1.25 8.79 4.90
CA VAL A 74 -1.65 7.63 5.73
C VAL A 74 -0.59 7.32 6.78
N LYS A 75 0.70 7.37 6.40
CA LYS A 75 1.82 7.19 7.33
C LYS A 75 1.76 8.18 8.48
N GLN A 76 1.57 9.46 8.16
CA GLN A 76 1.46 10.51 9.17
C GLN A 76 0.32 10.23 10.16
N LEU A 77 -0.88 9.90 9.66
CA LEU A 77 -2.05 9.63 10.49
C LEU A 77 -1.84 8.43 11.45
N ILE A 78 -1.15 7.39 10.98
CA ILE A 78 -0.81 6.22 11.80
C ILE A 78 0.18 6.61 12.90
N GLU A 79 1.20 7.40 12.57
CA GLU A 79 2.21 7.83 13.53
C GLU A 79 1.65 8.79 14.59
N GLU A 80 0.66 9.61 14.27
CA GLU A 80 -0.09 10.44 15.22
C GLU A 80 -0.85 9.60 16.26
N GLN A 81 -1.17 8.34 15.96
CA GLN A 81 -1.75 7.39 16.91
C GLN A 81 -0.70 6.67 17.78
N GLY A 82 0.57 7.04 17.67
CA GLY A 82 1.67 6.44 18.44
C GLY A 82 2.18 5.09 17.90
N CYS A 83 1.64 4.60 16.77
CA CYS A 83 2.15 3.43 16.06
C CYS A 83 3.36 3.79 15.20
N PHE A 84 4.11 2.79 14.75
CA PHE A 84 5.12 2.98 13.72
C PHE A 84 4.56 2.55 12.37
N ALA A 85 4.64 3.41 11.36
CA ALA A 85 4.24 3.11 10.00
C ALA A 85 5.46 2.95 9.09
N ALA A 86 5.51 1.84 8.35
CA ALA A 86 6.56 1.55 7.37
C ALA A 86 5.93 1.34 5.99
N GLU A 87 6.20 2.27 5.07
CA GLU A 87 5.75 2.15 3.69
C GLU A 87 6.74 1.33 2.87
N PHE A 88 6.20 0.48 2.01
CA PHE A 88 6.93 -0.21 0.95
C PHE A 88 6.07 -0.26 -0.31
N ASN A 89 6.71 -0.44 -1.46
CA ASN A 89 6.02 -0.44 -2.74
C ASN A 89 6.01 -1.83 -3.38
N THR A 90 4.92 -2.18 -4.05
CA THR A 90 4.87 -3.28 -5.00
C THR A 90 4.81 -2.74 -6.42
N ILE A 91 4.94 -3.62 -7.42
CA ILE A 91 4.80 -3.25 -8.82
C ILE A 91 3.34 -2.94 -9.17
N ALA A 92 3.16 -2.16 -10.25
CA ALA A 92 1.88 -1.98 -10.91
C ALA A 92 2.11 -1.90 -12.42
N ILE A 93 1.30 -2.64 -13.18
CA ILE A 93 1.34 -2.65 -14.64
C ILE A 93 0.07 -1.98 -15.14
N ASP A 94 0.22 -1.07 -16.09
CA ASP A 94 -0.90 -0.41 -16.75
C ASP A 94 -1.39 -1.26 -17.94
N ASP A 95 -2.57 -1.82 -17.80
CA ASP A 95 -3.19 -2.61 -18.86
C ASP A 95 -3.49 -1.76 -20.10
N GLY A 96 -3.84 -0.49 -19.91
CA GLY A 96 -4.11 0.44 -21.01
C GLY A 96 -2.87 0.70 -21.87
N ILE A 97 -1.71 0.91 -21.23
CA ILE A 97 -0.43 1.08 -21.93
C ILE A 97 0.04 -0.24 -22.55
N ALA A 98 -0.21 -1.38 -21.89
CA ALA A 98 0.18 -2.70 -22.38
C ALA A 98 -0.76 -3.26 -23.46
N MET A 99 -1.91 -2.65 -23.67
CA MET A 99 -2.94 -3.13 -24.59
C MET A 99 -2.45 -3.10 -26.05
N GLY A 100 -2.71 -4.19 -26.77
CA GLY A 100 -2.38 -4.29 -28.21
C GLY A 100 -0.96 -4.75 -28.53
N HIS A 101 -0.14 -5.07 -27.54
CA HIS A 101 1.20 -5.64 -27.74
C HIS A 101 1.53 -6.72 -26.68
N ASP A 102 2.72 -7.32 -26.77
CA ASP A 102 3.16 -8.43 -25.92
C ASP A 102 3.31 -8.07 -24.43
N GLY A 103 3.41 -6.77 -24.08
CA GLY A 103 3.39 -6.30 -22.69
C GLY A 103 2.17 -6.74 -21.92
N MET A 104 1.04 -6.98 -22.59
CA MET A 104 -0.19 -7.47 -21.95
C MET A 104 -0.04 -8.86 -21.31
N LEU A 105 0.94 -9.66 -21.76
CA LEU A 105 1.24 -10.96 -21.17
C LEU A 105 1.73 -10.88 -19.72
N TYR A 106 2.21 -9.72 -19.29
CA TYR A 106 2.72 -9.47 -17.94
C TYR A 106 1.64 -8.95 -16.97
N SER A 107 0.50 -8.47 -17.49
CA SER A 107 -0.55 -7.88 -16.67
C SER A 107 -1.17 -8.90 -15.71
N LEU A 108 -1.81 -9.93 -16.19
CA LEU A 108 -2.50 -10.93 -15.36
C LEU A 108 -1.56 -11.66 -14.39
N PRO A 109 -0.37 -12.13 -14.81
CA PRO A 109 0.58 -12.79 -13.89
C PRO A 109 1.12 -11.88 -12.79
N SER A 110 1.11 -10.56 -13.00
CA SER A 110 1.58 -9.61 -11.98
C SER A 110 0.81 -9.71 -10.67
N ARG A 111 -0.44 -10.17 -10.69
CA ARG A 111 -1.24 -10.41 -9.47
C ARG A 111 -0.52 -11.28 -8.45
N ASP A 112 0.06 -12.39 -8.91
CA ASP A 112 0.75 -13.33 -8.04
C ASP A 112 2.04 -12.72 -7.49
N ILE A 113 2.81 -12.01 -8.34
CA ILE A 113 4.03 -11.31 -7.92
C ILE A 113 3.72 -10.23 -6.88
N ILE A 114 2.64 -9.47 -7.09
CA ILE A 114 2.16 -8.48 -6.13
C ILE A 114 1.81 -9.14 -4.79
N ALA A 115 1.04 -10.21 -4.84
CA ALA A 115 0.65 -10.97 -3.65
C ALA A 115 1.87 -11.50 -2.90
N ASP A 116 2.80 -12.11 -3.60
CA ASP A 116 4.03 -12.65 -3.04
C ASP A 116 4.89 -11.53 -2.42
N SER A 117 5.08 -10.41 -3.14
CA SER A 117 5.90 -9.31 -2.63
C SER A 117 5.35 -8.72 -1.32
N VAL A 118 4.04 -8.52 -1.23
CA VAL A 118 3.37 -8.01 -0.02
C VAL A 118 3.45 -9.01 1.12
N GLU A 119 3.24 -10.29 0.83
CA GLU A 119 3.36 -11.38 1.82
C GLU A 119 4.77 -11.47 2.38
N TYR A 120 5.79 -11.44 1.51
CA TYR A 120 7.20 -11.47 1.92
C TYR A 120 7.56 -10.30 2.82
N MET A 121 7.22 -9.08 2.42
CA MET A 121 7.50 -7.89 3.21
C MET A 121 6.84 -7.93 4.59
N ALA A 122 5.56 -8.29 4.64
CA ALA A 122 4.80 -8.35 5.88
C ALA A 122 5.29 -9.45 6.83
N ASN A 123 5.62 -10.63 6.29
CA ASN A 123 6.09 -11.76 7.09
C ASN A 123 7.52 -11.60 7.55
N ALA A 124 8.42 -11.11 6.69
CA ALA A 124 9.83 -10.90 7.04
C ALA A 124 10.00 -9.83 8.13
N HIS A 125 9.27 -8.73 8.02
CA HIS A 125 9.34 -7.60 8.97
C HIS A 125 8.36 -7.72 10.15
N LYS A 126 7.52 -8.76 10.15
CA LYS A 126 6.57 -9.04 11.24
C LYS A 126 5.64 -7.88 11.53
N VAL A 127 5.12 -7.23 10.50
CA VAL A 127 4.12 -6.17 10.69
C VAL A 127 2.84 -6.72 11.32
N ASP A 128 2.16 -5.92 12.12
CA ASP A 128 0.97 -6.33 12.88
C ASP A 128 -0.32 -6.15 12.08
N ALA A 129 -0.34 -5.19 11.18
CA ALA A 129 -1.45 -4.89 10.29
C ALA A 129 -0.95 -4.27 8.98
N LEU A 130 -1.82 -4.22 7.98
CA LEU A 130 -1.55 -3.62 6.68
C LEU A 130 -2.56 -2.52 6.33
N VAL A 131 -2.07 -1.48 5.67
CA VAL A 131 -2.87 -0.61 4.82
C VAL A 131 -2.42 -0.84 3.39
N CYS A 132 -3.32 -1.29 2.53
CA CYS A 132 -3.07 -1.53 1.11
C CYS A 132 -3.60 -0.33 0.31
N ILE A 133 -2.72 0.36 -0.40
CA ILE A 133 -3.07 1.52 -1.24
C ILE A 133 -2.94 1.10 -2.70
N SER A 134 -4.06 1.02 -3.40
CA SER A 134 -4.08 0.47 -4.76
C SER A 134 -5.18 1.05 -5.62
N ASN A 135 -4.96 0.94 -6.90
CA ASN A 135 -5.94 1.06 -7.97
C ASN A 135 -5.74 -0.09 -8.96
N CYS A 136 -6.47 -0.08 -10.04
CA CYS A 136 -6.42 -1.04 -11.14
C CYS A 136 -6.85 -2.47 -10.78
N ASP A 137 -7.23 -3.19 -11.82
CA ASP A 137 -7.93 -4.47 -11.77
C ASP A 137 -7.03 -5.69 -11.51
N LYS A 138 -5.71 -5.53 -11.58
CA LYS A 138 -4.74 -6.59 -11.22
C LYS A 138 -4.05 -6.34 -9.89
N ILE A 139 -3.80 -5.08 -9.57
CA ILE A 139 -3.06 -4.68 -8.37
C ILE A 139 -3.91 -4.88 -7.11
N THR A 140 -5.14 -4.37 -7.12
CA THR A 140 -6.06 -4.52 -5.99
C THR A 140 -6.31 -5.98 -5.63
N PRO A 141 -6.66 -6.90 -6.57
CA PRO A 141 -6.81 -8.31 -6.24
C PRO A 141 -5.49 -8.98 -5.84
N GLY A 142 -4.33 -8.56 -6.36
CA GLY A 142 -3.04 -9.04 -5.89
C GLY A 142 -2.81 -8.74 -4.41
N MET A 143 -3.07 -7.51 -3.98
CA MET A 143 -2.99 -7.13 -2.57
C MET A 143 -4.04 -7.84 -1.70
N LEU A 144 -5.25 -8.07 -2.25
CA LEU A 144 -6.29 -8.82 -1.56
C LEU A 144 -5.87 -10.29 -1.33
N MET A 145 -5.26 -10.92 -2.32
CA MET A 145 -4.69 -12.26 -2.18
C MET A 145 -3.66 -12.32 -1.06
N ALA A 146 -2.75 -11.34 -1.00
CA ALA A 146 -1.76 -11.22 0.08
C ALA A 146 -2.42 -11.08 1.46
N SER A 147 -3.42 -10.22 1.58
CA SER A 147 -4.13 -9.99 2.84
C SER A 147 -4.80 -11.26 3.37
N MET A 148 -5.39 -12.05 2.48
CA MET A 148 -6.01 -13.34 2.83
C MET A 148 -4.98 -14.39 3.25
N ARG A 149 -3.83 -14.45 2.57
CA ARG A 149 -2.72 -15.37 2.94
C ARG A 149 -2.10 -14.99 4.29
N LEU A 150 -1.95 -13.71 4.55
CA LEU A 150 -1.35 -13.19 5.79
C LEU A 150 -2.26 -13.34 7.01
N ASN A 151 -3.57 -13.26 6.80
CA ASN A 151 -4.58 -13.31 7.87
C ASN A 151 -4.26 -12.37 9.05
N ILE A 152 -3.90 -11.13 8.73
CA ILE A 152 -3.71 -10.03 9.69
C ILE A 152 -4.70 -8.90 9.39
N PRO A 153 -5.01 -8.01 10.34
CA PRO A 153 -5.87 -6.87 10.10
C PRO A 153 -5.38 -6.07 8.88
N THR A 154 -6.25 -5.84 7.91
CA THR A 154 -5.91 -5.14 6.68
C THR A 154 -7.02 -4.18 6.29
N VAL A 155 -6.64 -2.97 5.89
CA VAL A 155 -7.53 -1.94 5.35
C VAL A 155 -7.08 -1.60 3.94
N PHE A 156 -8.05 -1.39 3.04
CA PHE A 156 -7.80 -0.95 1.68
C PHE A 156 -8.15 0.52 1.51
N VAL A 157 -7.23 1.26 0.89
CA VAL A 157 -7.42 2.66 0.48
C VAL A 157 -7.34 2.68 -1.05
N SER A 158 -8.45 3.02 -1.69
CA SER A 158 -8.49 3.22 -3.13
C SER A 158 -8.03 4.63 -3.48
N GLY A 159 -7.20 4.75 -4.52
CA GLY A 159 -6.81 6.05 -5.07
C GLY A 159 -7.92 6.73 -5.89
N GLY A 160 -9.03 6.04 -6.14
CA GLY A 160 -10.14 6.56 -6.93
C GLY A 160 -9.95 6.43 -8.45
N PRO A 161 -10.91 6.91 -9.24
CA PRO A 161 -10.84 6.90 -10.70
C PRO A 161 -9.84 7.94 -11.22
N MET A 162 -9.32 7.72 -12.42
CA MET A 162 -8.55 8.73 -13.15
C MET A 162 -9.44 9.89 -13.61
N GLU A 163 -8.91 11.09 -13.57
CA GLU A 163 -9.57 12.25 -14.17
C GLU A 163 -9.53 12.16 -15.70
N ALA A 164 -10.64 12.57 -16.34
CA ALA A 164 -10.68 12.66 -17.80
C ALA A 164 -9.77 13.79 -18.30
N GLY A 165 -9.10 13.54 -19.43
CA GLY A 165 -8.37 14.56 -20.18
C GLY A 165 -9.31 15.51 -20.91
N GLN A 166 -8.76 16.41 -21.73
CA GLN A 166 -9.51 17.36 -22.55
C GLN A 166 -9.11 17.20 -24.02
N PHE A 167 -10.09 17.04 -24.89
CA PHE A 167 -9.90 17.04 -26.33
C PHE A 167 -10.92 17.96 -27.01
N ARG A 168 -10.47 18.97 -27.76
CA ARG A 168 -11.31 19.97 -28.44
C ARG A 168 -12.40 20.59 -27.51
N GLY A 169 -12.04 20.87 -26.25
CA GLY A 169 -12.94 21.48 -25.26
C GLY A 169 -13.99 20.54 -24.65
N ARG A 170 -13.84 19.22 -24.84
CA ARG A 170 -14.67 18.17 -24.21
C ARG A 170 -13.79 17.26 -23.36
N GLY A 171 -14.36 16.78 -22.25
CA GLY A 171 -13.74 15.69 -21.47
C GLY A 171 -13.59 14.46 -22.37
N ALA A 172 -12.43 13.80 -22.30
CA ALA A 172 -12.14 12.59 -23.04
C ALA A 172 -11.35 11.63 -22.15
N ASP A 173 -11.78 10.39 -22.08
CA ASP A 173 -11.08 9.31 -21.40
C ASP A 173 -10.29 8.41 -22.37
N LEU A 174 -9.76 7.30 -21.88
CA LEU A 174 -9.02 6.33 -22.69
C LEU A 174 -9.87 5.78 -23.85
N ILE A 175 -11.13 5.48 -23.59
CA ILE A 175 -12.03 4.91 -24.59
C ILE A 175 -12.34 5.93 -25.67
N ASP A 176 -12.59 7.17 -25.28
CA ASP A 176 -12.77 8.29 -26.23
C ASP A 176 -11.56 8.44 -27.13
N ALA A 177 -10.35 8.38 -26.56
CA ALA A 177 -9.11 8.47 -27.35
C ALA A 177 -9.00 7.32 -28.37
N MET A 178 -9.37 6.09 -28.00
CA MET A 178 -9.38 4.94 -28.90
C MET A 178 -10.41 5.10 -30.03
N VAL A 179 -11.63 5.52 -29.69
CA VAL A 179 -12.69 5.75 -30.68
C VAL A 179 -12.32 6.87 -31.66
N LEU A 180 -11.81 7.98 -31.12
CA LEU A 180 -11.40 9.12 -31.94
C LEU A 180 -10.22 8.79 -32.85
N SER A 181 -9.30 7.93 -32.41
CA SER A 181 -8.17 7.50 -33.26
C SER A 181 -8.58 6.64 -34.45
N ALA A 182 -9.77 6.06 -34.42
CA ALA A 182 -10.33 5.29 -35.55
C ALA A 182 -11.03 6.17 -36.60
N ASP A 183 -11.25 7.45 -36.31
CA ASP A 183 -11.83 8.41 -37.24
C ASP A 183 -10.70 9.06 -38.08
N GLU A 184 -10.61 8.72 -39.37
CA GLU A 184 -9.62 9.24 -40.31
C GLU A 184 -9.68 10.79 -40.48
N ASN A 185 -10.78 11.41 -40.04
CA ASN A 185 -10.97 12.87 -40.15
C ASN A 185 -10.70 13.60 -38.81
N CYS A 186 -10.24 12.90 -37.79
CA CYS A 186 -10.00 13.47 -36.46
C CYS A 186 -8.66 14.23 -36.35
#